data_1502227304cbf2a5a7a1169edeb897b8
#
_entry.id   1502227304cbf2a5a7a1169edeb897b8
#
_cell.length_a   1.000
_cell.length_b   1.000
_cell.length_c   1.000
_cell.angle_alpha   90.00
_cell.angle_beta   90.00
_cell.angle_gamma   90.00
#
_symmetry.space_group_name_H-M   'P 1'
#
loop_
_entity.id
_entity.type
_entity.pdbx_description
1 polymer ?
#
loop_
_entity_poly.entity_id
_entity_poly.type
_entity_poly.pdbx_seq_one_letter_code
_entity_poly.pdbx_strand_id
1 'polypeptide(L)'
;STRITHIVIAEETQNRSELLQITAIAENYGIKVSVIPVYSDFLSSRTMDNTVNGLYVIDLKMQETCDIMGVNIVVTDMDKTMTLLESQLEQWRGKYICVANVHTTVTAHEDAEYRYIQNHAVMALPDGGPLSQFSRRQGYAAAQRVTGPDLMKQVLAVSAEKGWRHYFYGSTPETLQLLRKKVEERYPGVVISGMMSPPFREMTPQEDAQAVAEINATKPDFVWVGLGAPKQERWMAAHEDRVQALMIGVGAAFDYEAGNIKRAPMWMQKHNLEWLYRLMQDPKRLFHRYLKTNVKYLLWTWRSGE
;
A
#
# COMPACT_ATOMS: atom_id res chain seq x y z
N SER A 1 14.07 -26.57 -16.63
CA SER A 1 12.84 -25.97 -17.22
C SER A 1 12.88 -24.47 -17.00
N THR A 2 12.86 -23.70 -18.07
CA THR A 2 12.82 -22.25 -18.04
C THR A 2 11.41 -21.85 -17.60
N ARG A 3 11.28 -21.17 -16.44
CA ARG A 3 9.99 -20.66 -15.98
C ARG A 3 9.69 -19.37 -16.74
N ILE A 4 8.54 -19.29 -17.39
CA ILE A 4 8.06 -18.05 -18.01
C ILE A 4 7.70 -17.08 -16.88
N THR A 5 8.27 -15.88 -16.91
CA THR A 5 8.01 -14.82 -15.93
C THR A 5 7.30 -13.61 -16.53
N HIS A 6 7.30 -13.50 -17.86
CA HIS A 6 6.77 -12.36 -18.58
C HIS A 6 6.23 -12.76 -19.96
N ILE A 7 5.05 -12.29 -20.31
CA ILE A 7 4.44 -12.41 -21.64
C ILE A 7 4.33 -11.00 -22.22
N VAL A 8 4.82 -10.82 -23.46
CA VAL A 8 4.64 -9.57 -24.20
C VAL A 8 3.72 -9.85 -25.39
N ILE A 9 2.60 -9.16 -25.48
CA ILE A 9 1.60 -9.29 -26.54
C ILE A 9 1.90 -8.23 -27.59
N ALA A 10 2.11 -8.65 -28.83
CA ALA A 10 2.50 -7.83 -29.97
C ALA A 10 1.54 -8.06 -31.16
N GLU A 11 0.25 -7.84 -30.96
CA GLU A 11 -0.76 -8.02 -32.01
C GLU A 11 -1.33 -6.68 -32.50
N GLU A 12 -1.60 -6.56 -33.81
CA GLU A 12 -2.18 -5.35 -34.39
C GLU A 12 -3.65 -5.13 -33.99
N THR A 13 -4.41 -6.21 -33.75
CA THR A 13 -5.79 -6.16 -33.27
C THR A 13 -5.88 -6.69 -31.86
N GLN A 14 -6.01 -5.78 -30.90
CA GLN A 14 -6.10 -6.14 -29.48
C GLN A 14 -7.57 -6.12 -29.04
N ASN A 15 -8.16 -7.31 -28.89
CA ASN A 15 -9.49 -7.45 -28.30
C ASN A 15 -9.39 -7.31 -26.78
N ARG A 16 -9.99 -6.25 -26.23
CA ARG A 16 -9.96 -5.96 -24.78
C ARG A 16 -10.39 -7.15 -23.91
N SER A 17 -11.39 -7.93 -24.33
CA SER A 17 -11.87 -9.09 -23.56
C SER A 17 -10.85 -10.22 -23.54
N GLU A 18 -10.13 -10.45 -24.61
CA GLU A 18 -9.06 -11.47 -24.71
C GLU A 18 -7.83 -11.05 -23.86
N LEU A 19 -7.45 -9.77 -23.94
CA LEU A 19 -6.37 -9.22 -23.11
C LEU A 19 -6.67 -9.38 -21.62
N LEU A 20 -7.89 -9.09 -21.19
CA LEU A 20 -8.32 -9.28 -19.81
C LEU A 20 -8.28 -10.76 -19.38
N GLN A 21 -8.68 -11.69 -20.25
CA GLN A 21 -8.60 -13.13 -19.97
C GLN A 21 -7.16 -13.62 -19.87
N ILE A 22 -6.30 -13.22 -20.81
CA ILE A 22 -4.87 -13.58 -20.79
C ILE A 22 -4.21 -13.02 -19.51
N THR A 23 -4.50 -11.78 -19.17
CA THR A 23 -3.97 -11.14 -17.97
C THR A 23 -4.44 -11.86 -16.70
N ALA A 24 -5.72 -12.20 -16.60
CA ALA A 24 -6.27 -12.94 -15.48
C ALA A 24 -5.62 -14.33 -15.30
N ILE A 25 -5.41 -15.05 -16.40
CA ILE A 25 -4.75 -16.36 -16.37
C ILE A 25 -3.27 -16.20 -15.98
N ALA A 26 -2.57 -15.26 -16.58
CA ALA A 26 -1.14 -15.03 -16.35
C ALA A 26 -0.86 -14.62 -14.89
N GLU A 27 -1.69 -13.74 -14.33
CA GLU A 27 -1.59 -13.30 -12.92
C GLU A 27 -1.76 -14.47 -11.94
N ASN A 28 -2.66 -15.43 -12.22
CA ASN A 28 -2.80 -16.64 -11.40
C ASN A 28 -1.52 -17.50 -11.35
N TYR A 29 -0.65 -17.35 -12.33
CA TYR A 29 0.65 -18.05 -12.40
C TYR A 29 1.85 -17.15 -12.05
N GLY A 30 1.62 -15.91 -11.63
CA GLY A 30 2.67 -14.94 -11.33
C GLY A 30 3.44 -14.50 -12.56
N ILE A 31 2.80 -14.46 -13.71
CA ILE A 31 3.38 -14.08 -14.98
C ILE A 31 2.96 -12.64 -15.31
N LYS A 32 3.94 -11.76 -15.50
CA LYS A 32 3.69 -10.38 -15.93
C LYS A 32 3.19 -10.36 -17.37
N VAL A 33 2.17 -9.56 -17.67
CA VAL A 33 1.68 -9.34 -19.03
C VAL A 33 1.91 -7.89 -19.42
N SER A 34 2.55 -7.67 -20.54
CA SER A 34 2.72 -6.35 -21.16
C SER A 34 2.25 -6.39 -22.60
N VAL A 35 1.77 -5.26 -23.08
CA VAL A 35 1.29 -5.11 -24.47
C VAL A 35 2.15 -4.08 -25.17
N ILE A 36 2.52 -4.34 -26.42
CA ILE A 36 3.05 -3.33 -27.32
C ILE A 36 1.84 -2.54 -27.83
N PRO A 37 1.71 -1.24 -27.49
CA PRO A 37 0.51 -0.49 -27.85
C PRO A 37 0.45 -0.27 -29.37
N VAL A 38 -0.76 -0.35 -29.93
CA VAL A 38 -1.02 0.07 -31.30
C VAL A 38 -0.94 1.61 -31.36
N TYR A 39 -0.60 2.15 -32.51
CA TYR A 39 -0.24 3.59 -32.71
C TYR A 39 -1.29 4.58 -32.15
N SER A 40 -2.57 4.21 -32.11
CA SER A 40 -3.65 5.02 -31.55
C SER A 40 -3.58 5.20 -30.03
N ASP A 41 -2.90 4.31 -29.32
CA ASP A 41 -2.83 4.33 -27.85
C ASP A 41 -1.69 5.22 -27.34
N PHE A 42 -0.76 5.61 -28.22
CA PHE A 42 0.36 6.51 -27.89
C PHE A 42 -0.09 7.93 -27.53
N LEU A 43 -1.25 8.36 -28.00
CA LEU A 43 -1.70 9.75 -27.82
C LEU A 43 -2.34 10.01 -26.46
N SER A 44 -2.63 8.97 -25.66
CA SER A 44 -3.36 9.10 -24.39
C SER A 44 -2.58 8.67 -23.13
N SER A 45 -1.38 8.06 -23.26
CA SER A 45 -0.71 7.50 -22.10
C SER A 45 0.52 8.29 -21.64
N ARG A 46 0.45 8.77 -20.41
CA ARG A 46 1.58 9.32 -19.63
C ARG A 46 2.51 8.25 -19.04
N THR A 47 2.45 7.02 -19.50
CA THR A 47 3.19 5.86 -18.94
C THR A 47 4.15 5.28 -19.95
N MET A 48 5.25 6.00 -20.23
CA MET A 48 6.30 5.55 -21.17
C MET A 48 7.57 5.03 -20.48
N ASP A 49 7.49 4.51 -19.26
CA ASP A 49 8.70 4.18 -18.50
C ASP A 49 9.19 2.73 -18.62
N ASN A 50 8.43 1.83 -19.27
CA ASN A 50 8.82 0.43 -19.42
C ASN A 50 9.23 0.09 -20.83
N THR A 51 10.46 -0.41 -21.00
CA THR A 51 10.94 -0.97 -22.28
C THR A 51 11.37 -2.43 -22.11
N VAL A 52 11.00 -3.26 -23.08
CA VAL A 52 11.51 -4.63 -23.22
C VAL A 52 12.25 -4.72 -24.55
N ASN A 53 13.55 -4.99 -24.51
CA ASN A 53 14.43 -5.03 -25.69
C ASN A 53 14.35 -3.75 -26.56
N GLY A 54 14.19 -2.58 -25.93
CA GLY A 54 14.09 -1.30 -26.63
C GLY A 54 12.71 -0.98 -27.23
N LEU A 55 11.72 -1.84 -27.06
CA LEU A 55 10.32 -1.59 -27.43
C LEU A 55 9.56 -1.08 -26.21
N TYR A 56 8.77 -0.03 -26.39
CA TYR A 56 7.86 0.46 -25.37
C TYR A 56 6.75 -0.56 -25.12
N VAL A 57 6.49 -0.86 -23.88
CA VAL A 57 5.44 -1.80 -23.47
C VAL A 57 4.56 -1.19 -22.37
N ILE A 58 3.27 -1.52 -22.39
CA ILE A 58 2.32 -1.16 -21.35
C ILE A 58 2.07 -2.40 -20.51
N ASP A 59 2.31 -2.31 -19.20
CA ASP A 59 1.99 -3.37 -18.27
C ASP A 59 0.48 -3.42 -18.02
N LEU A 60 -0.14 -4.56 -18.30
CA LEU A 60 -1.54 -4.78 -17.98
C LEU A 60 -1.64 -5.17 -16.50
N LYS A 61 -2.32 -4.32 -15.73
CA LYS A 61 -2.67 -4.61 -14.34
C LYS A 61 -4.17 -4.85 -14.25
N MET A 62 -4.57 -5.93 -13.59
CA MET A 62 -5.99 -6.25 -13.34
C MET A 62 -6.67 -5.31 -12.35
N GLN A 63 -5.89 -4.56 -11.57
CA GLN A 63 -6.44 -3.67 -10.56
C GLN A 63 -6.87 -2.35 -11.21
N GLU A 64 -8.17 -2.08 -11.14
CA GLU A 64 -8.72 -0.78 -11.50
C GLU A 64 -8.21 0.29 -10.54
N THR A 65 -7.74 1.42 -11.08
CA THR A 65 -7.20 2.53 -10.28
C THR A 65 -7.85 3.85 -10.67
N CYS A 66 -7.96 4.75 -9.70
CA CYS A 66 -8.35 6.15 -9.89
C CYS A 66 -7.12 7.02 -9.68
N ASP A 67 -6.75 7.84 -10.69
CA ASP A 67 -5.69 8.85 -10.50
C ASP A 67 -6.18 9.95 -9.55
N ILE A 68 -5.46 10.13 -8.45
CA ILE A 68 -5.70 11.23 -7.50
C ILE A 68 -4.40 11.98 -7.29
N MET A 69 -4.30 13.17 -7.87
CA MET A 69 -3.10 14.02 -7.81
C MET A 69 -1.83 13.35 -8.37
N GLY A 70 -1.99 12.42 -9.35
CA GLY A 70 -0.90 11.65 -9.95
C GLY A 70 -0.58 10.34 -9.22
N VAL A 71 -1.34 9.97 -8.19
CA VAL A 71 -1.24 8.67 -7.50
C VAL A 71 -2.36 7.75 -7.95
N ASN A 72 -2.01 6.56 -8.43
CA ASN A 72 -2.94 5.52 -8.87
C ASN A 72 -3.55 4.78 -7.68
N ILE A 73 -4.61 5.33 -7.10
CA ILE A 73 -5.31 4.74 -5.96
C ILE A 73 -6.17 3.56 -6.43
N VAL A 74 -5.99 2.39 -5.81
CA VAL A 74 -6.73 1.17 -6.18
C VAL A 74 -8.22 1.31 -5.84
N VAL A 75 -9.07 0.95 -6.81
CA VAL A 75 -10.53 0.85 -6.64
C VAL A 75 -10.86 -0.47 -5.98
N THR A 76 -11.01 -0.45 -4.67
CA THR A 76 -11.15 -1.66 -3.85
C THR A 76 -12.06 -1.43 -2.63
N ASP A 77 -12.34 -2.50 -1.93
CA ASP A 77 -12.89 -2.56 -0.58
C ASP A 77 -12.07 -3.53 0.28
N MET A 78 -12.46 -3.72 1.53
CA MET A 78 -11.74 -4.60 2.44
C MET A 78 -11.79 -6.07 1.99
N ASP A 79 -12.94 -6.57 1.57
CA ASP A 79 -13.11 -7.97 1.18
C ASP A 79 -12.31 -8.31 -0.07
N LYS A 80 -12.36 -7.43 -1.09
CA LYS A 80 -11.54 -7.55 -2.30
C LYS A 80 -10.05 -7.47 -1.98
N THR A 81 -9.65 -6.57 -1.07
CA THR A 81 -8.25 -6.46 -0.63
C THR A 81 -7.78 -7.73 0.07
N MET A 82 -8.58 -8.30 0.97
CA MET A 82 -8.26 -9.55 1.66
C MET A 82 -8.17 -10.73 0.67
N THR A 83 -9.09 -10.83 -0.29
CA THR A 83 -9.06 -11.86 -1.34
C THR A 83 -7.78 -11.77 -2.17
N LEU A 84 -7.36 -10.56 -2.54
CA LEU A 84 -6.11 -10.34 -3.28
C LEU A 84 -4.88 -10.72 -2.42
N LEU A 85 -4.85 -10.33 -1.15
CA LEU A 85 -3.78 -10.72 -0.23
C LEU A 85 -3.66 -12.25 -0.12
N GLU A 86 -4.77 -12.95 0.03
CA GLU A 86 -4.78 -14.41 0.14
C GLU A 86 -4.28 -15.09 -1.15
N SER A 87 -4.73 -14.61 -2.31
CA SER A 87 -4.41 -15.23 -3.59
C SER A 87 -3.03 -14.86 -4.14
N GLN A 88 -2.50 -13.69 -3.78
CA GLN A 88 -1.29 -13.13 -4.37
C GLN A 88 -0.09 -13.08 -3.41
N LEU A 89 -0.26 -13.49 -2.14
CA LEU A 89 0.76 -13.30 -1.10
C LEU A 89 2.15 -13.84 -1.50
N GLU A 90 2.20 -15.06 -2.06
CA GLU A 90 3.47 -15.66 -2.49
C GLU A 90 4.11 -14.90 -3.66
N GLN A 91 3.31 -14.34 -4.56
CA GLN A 91 3.81 -13.57 -5.71
C GLN A 91 4.25 -12.16 -5.31
N TRP A 92 3.68 -11.65 -4.20
CA TRP A 92 4.01 -10.34 -3.66
C TRP A 92 5.11 -10.38 -2.60
N ARG A 93 5.77 -11.53 -2.40
CA ARG A 93 6.99 -11.57 -1.59
C ARG A 93 8.04 -10.64 -2.16
N GLY A 94 8.67 -9.86 -1.30
CA GLY A 94 9.62 -8.83 -1.70
C GLY A 94 8.98 -7.51 -2.14
N LYS A 95 7.66 -7.44 -2.29
CA LYS A 95 6.94 -6.25 -2.73
C LYS A 95 6.33 -5.49 -1.55
N TYR A 96 5.70 -4.35 -1.85
CA TYR A 96 5.10 -3.53 -0.81
C TYR A 96 3.74 -2.95 -1.20
N ILE A 97 2.94 -2.66 -0.17
CA ILE A 97 1.65 -1.98 -0.27
C ILE A 97 1.75 -0.63 0.45
N CYS A 98 1.34 0.43 -0.23
CA CYS A 98 1.18 1.76 0.34
C CYS A 98 -0.26 1.95 0.82
N VAL A 99 -0.44 2.56 1.98
CA VAL A 99 -1.75 2.94 2.53
C VAL A 99 -1.87 4.46 2.44
N ALA A 100 -2.47 4.91 1.33
CA ALA A 100 -2.47 6.30 0.91
C ALA A 100 -3.61 7.10 1.54
N ASN A 101 -3.30 8.31 1.98
CA ASN A 101 -4.27 9.28 2.50
C ASN A 101 -3.99 10.68 1.91
N VAL A 102 -4.82 11.67 2.26
CA VAL A 102 -4.66 13.04 1.76
C VAL A 102 -3.23 13.59 1.93
N HIS A 103 -2.59 13.31 3.07
CA HIS A 103 -1.23 13.79 3.30
C HIS A 103 -0.22 13.14 2.33
N THR A 104 -0.25 11.81 2.20
CA THR A 104 0.67 11.10 1.30
C THR A 104 0.43 11.43 -0.16
N THR A 105 -0.85 11.61 -0.56
CA THR A 105 -1.21 11.97 -1.93
C THR A 105 -0.73 13.38 -2.29
N VAL A 106 -0.91 14.35 -1.39
CA VAL A 106 -0.39 15.73 -1.59
C VAL A 106 1.15 15.73 -1.60
N THR A 107 1.79 14.95 -0.73
CA THR A 107 3.25 14.82 -0.72
C THR A 107 3.75 14.23 -2.05
N ALA A 108 3.09 13.18 -2.57
CA ALA A 108 3.42 12.59 -3.85
C ALA A 108 3.20 13.54 -5.04
N HIS A 109 2.20 14.42 -4.96
CA HIS A 109 1.98 15.46 -5.97
C HIS A 109 3.14 16.45 -6.04
N GLU A 110 3.73 16.80 -4.88
CA GLU A 110 4.85 17.75 -4.77
C GLU A 110 6.23 17.09 -4.96
N ASP A 111 6.33 15.77 -4.82
CA ASP A 111 7.57 15.01 -4.85
C ASP A 111 7.45 13.86 -5.85
N ALA A 112 8.12 14.00 -7.01
CA ALA A 112 8.04 13.05 -8.10
C ALA A 112 8.62 11.67 -7.75
N GLU A 113 9.69 11.61 -6.94
CA GLU A 113 10.29 10.37 -6.47
C GLU A 113 9.32 9.63 -5.52
N TYR A 114 8.71 10.35 -4.59
CA TYR A 114 7.71 9.77 -3.69
C TYR A 114 6.45 9.33 -4.43
N ARG A 115 6.04 10.07 -5.47
CA ARG A 115 4.94 9.65 -6.35
C ARG A 115 5.27 8.36 -7.09
N TYR A 116 6.50 8.23 -7.60
CA TYR A 116 6.97 6.99 -8.22
C TYR A 116 6.88 5.82 -7.23
N ILE A 117 7.32 5.99 -5.99
CA ILE A 117 7.22 4.98 -4.94
C ILE A 117 5.76 4.55 -4.71
N GLN A 118 4.83 5.51 -4.60
CA GLN A 118 3.41 5.20 -4.42
C GLN A 118 2.83 4.40 -5.60
N ASN A 119 3.20 4.76 -6.82
CA ASN A 119 2.69 4.13 -8.05
C ASN A 119 3.37 2.79 -8.36
N HIS A 120 4.56 2.54 -7.81
CA HIS A 120 5.30 1.28 -7.98
C HIS A 120 4.88 0.21 -6.98
N ALA A 121 4.20 0.58 -5.92
CA ALA A 121 3.60 -0.36 -4.97
C ALA A 121 2.65 -1.33 -5.69
N VAL A 122 2.57 -2.59 -5.22
CA VAL A 122 1.58 -3.54 -5.78
C VAL A 122 0.15 -3.05 -5.57
N MET A 123 -0.08 -2.26 -4.52
CA MET A 123 -1.34 -1.55 -4.27
C MET A 123 -1.05 -0.22 -3.56
N ALA A 124 -1.74 0.86 -3.98
CA ALA A 124 -1.90 2.07 -3.18
C ALA A 124 -3.34 2.12 -2.66
N LEU A 125 -3.54 1.70 -1.41
CA LEU A 125 -4.86 1.54 -0.80
C LEU A 125 -5.44 2.87 -0.30
N PRO A 126 -6.74 3.14 -0.47
CA PRO A 126 -7.40 4.37 -0.01
C PRO A 126 -7.65 4.36 1.51
N ASP A 127 -6.69 4.82 2.33
CA ASP A 127 -6.86 4.93 3.79
C ASP A 127 -7.85 6.02 4.19
N GLY A 128 -7.81 7.13 3.49
CA GLY A 128 -8.66 8.28 3.80
C GLY A 128 -10.02 8.23 3.11
N GLY A 129 -11.10 8.52 3.86
CA GLY A 129 -12.43 8.70 3.29
C GLY A 129 -12.49 9.69 2.11
N PRO A 130 -11.75 10.83 2.12
CA PRO A 130 -11.71 11.74 0.98
C PRO A 130 -11.25 11.09 -0.33
N LEU A 131 -10.28 10.14 -0.30
CA LEU A 131 -9.79 9.47 -1.51
C LEU A 131 -10.85 8.56 -2.12
N SER A 132 -11.45 7.68 -1.32
CA SER A 132 -12.52 6.81 -1.79
C SER A 132 -13.78 7.58 -2.22
N GLN A 133 -14.07 8.72 -1.58
CA GLN A 133 -15.17 9.61 -1.99
C GLN A 133 -14.87 10.27 -3.33
N PHE A 134 -13.64 10.74 -3.56
CA PHE A 134 -13.24 11.28 -4.85
C PHE A 134 -13.35 10.21 -5.95
N SER A 135 -12.81 9.00 -5.72
CA SER A 135 -12.94 7.90 -6.68
C SER A 135 -14.40 7.61 -7.05
N ARG A 136 -15.31 7.57 -6.07
CA ARG A 136 -16.74 7.40 -6.37
C ARG A 136 -17.34 8.52 -7.21
N ARG A 137 -16.92 9.78 -7.01
CA ARG A 137 -17.36 10.91 -7.85
C ARG A 137 -16.83 10.80 -9.27
N GLN A 138 -15.69 10.17 -9.48
CA GLN A 138 -15.13 9.88 -10.80
C GLN A 138 -15.76 8.64 -11.48
N GLY A 139 -16.83 8.08 -10.92
CA GLY A 139 -17.57 6.95 -11.50
C GLY A 139 -17.20 5.58 -10.94
N TYR A 140 -16.19 5.48 -10.05
CA TYR A 140 -15.76 4.22 -9.44
C TYR A 140 -16.62 3.87 -8.22
N ALA A 141 -17.86 3.41 -8.46
CA ALA A 141 -18.86 3.16 -7.40
C ALA A 141 -18.40 2.15 -6.34
N ALA A 142 -17.54 1.20 -6.70
CA ALA A 142 -17.02 0.17 -5.80
C ALA A 142 -15.90 0.67 -4.86
N ALA A 143 -15.37 1.89 -5.06
CA ALA A 143 -14.28 2.41 -4.23
C ALA A 143 -14.73 2.63 -2.79
N GLN A 144 -14.12 1.90 -1.85
CA GLN A 144 -14.33 2.03 -0.41
C GLN A 144 -13.01 2.34 0.30
N ARG A 145 -13.13 2.72 1.56
CA ARG A 145 -11.97 3.02 2.41
C ARG A 145 -11.36 1.72 2.96
N VAL A 146 -10.05 1.55 2.77
CA VAL A 146 -9.25 0.48 3.37
C VAL A 146 -8.15 1.13 4.20
N THR A 147 -8.32 1.17 5.53
CA THR A 147 -7.36 1.82 6.42
C THR A 147 -6.28 0.86 6.89
N GLY A 148 -5.08 1.39 7.17
CA GLY A 148 -3.97 0.59 7.72
C GLY A 148 -4.36 -0.18 8.99
N PRO A 149 -4.97 0.46 10.01
CA PRO A 149 -5.41 -0.23 11.21
C PRO A 149 -6.47 -1.33 10.96
N ASP A 150 -7.44 -1.08 10.06
CA ASP A 150 -8.47 -2.07 9.76
C ASP A 150 -7.91 -3.25 8.98
N LEU A 151 -7.02 -2.98 8.00
CA LEU A 151 -6.34 -4.02 7.24
C LEU A 151 -5.49 -4.91 8.15
N MET A 152 -4.65 -4.31 9.02
CA MET A 152 -3.83 -5.06 9.96
C MET A 152 -4.68 -5.93 10.87
N LYS A 153 -5.80 -5.39 11.39
CA LYS A 153 -6.75 -6.11 12.22
C LYS A 153 -7.38 -7.30 11.49
N GLN A 154 -7.83 -7.11 10.25
CA GLN A 154 -8.45 -8.18 9.45
C GLN A 154 -7.46 -9.30 9.13
N VAL A 155 -6.24 -8.93 8.71
CA VAL A 155 -5.18 -9.91 8.42
C VAL A 155 -4.83 -10.71 9.69
N LEU A 156 -4.62 -10.05 10.83
CA LEU A 156 -4.33 -10.73 12.10
C LEU A 156 -5.46 -11.67 12.53
N ALA A 157 -6.71 -11.30 12.29
CA ALA A 157 -7.88 -12.10 12.70
C ALA A 157 -7.95 -13.46 12.00
N VAL A 158 -7.47 -13.56 10.75
CA VAL A 158 -7.48 -14.82 9.98
C VAL A 158 -6.14 -15.56 10.01
N SER A 159 -5.10 -14.92 10.54
CA SER A 159 -3.72 -15.41 10.41
C SER A 159 -3.44 -16.73 11.13
N ALA A 160 -4.10 -16.99 12.27
CA ALA A 160 -3.93 -18.25 12.98
C ALA A 160 -4.42 -19.45 12.14
N GLU A 161 -5.54 -19.28 11.43
CA GLU A 161 -6.10 -20.29 10.52
C GLU A 161 -5.23 -20.47 9.26
N LYS A 162 -4.72 -19.36 8.70
CA LYS A 162 -3.89 -19.35 7.50
C LYS A 162 -2.43 -19.74 7.76
N GLY A 163 -2.00 -19.79 9.02
CA GLY A 163 -0.61 -20.03 9.40
C GLY A 163 0.34 -18.87 9.07
N TRP A 164 -0.19 -17.66 8.86
CA TRP A 164 0.61 -16.49 8.48
C TRP A 164 1.47 -15.98 9.63
N ARG A 165 2.69 -15.57 9.29
CA ARG A 165 3.74 -15.10 10.19
C ARG A 165 3.95 -13.60 10.04
N HIS A 166 3.98 -12.88 11.16
CA HIS A 166 4.06 -11.43 11.17
C HIS A 166 5.34 -10.92 11.78
N TYR A 167 5.96 -9.95 11.12
CA TYR A 167 7.04 -9.14 11.65
C TYR A 167 6.58 -7.69 11.77
N PHE A 168 6.91 -7.02 12.88
CA PHE A 168 6.56 -5.62 13.12
C PHE A 168 7.83 -4.78 13.14
N TYR A 169 7.95 -3.84 12.22
CA TYR A 169 9.12 -2.99 12.06
C TYR A 169 8.75 -1.51 12.24
N GLY A 170 9.32 -0.83 13.25
CA GLY A 170 9.05 0.57 13.52
C GLY A 170 8.57 0.84 14.94
N SER A 171 8.10 2.07 15.19
CA SER A 171 7.63 2.55 16.49
C SER A 171 8.71 2.50 17.59
N THR A 172 8.30 2.61 18.86
CA THR A 172 9.21 2.53 20.00
C THR A 172 9.20 1.13 20.63
N PRO A 173 10.27 0.74 21.38
CA PRO A 173 10.27 -0.56 22.08
C PRO A 173 9.08 -0.74 23.02
N GLU A 174 8.65 0.31 23.70
CA GLU A 174 7.51 0.29 24.61
C GLU A 174 6.20 0.03 23.86
N THR A 175 6.00 0.70 22.73
CA THR A 175 4.82 0.47 21.87
C THR A 175 4.82 -0.95 21.32
N LEU A 176 5.97 -1.49 20.90
CA LEU A 176 6.07 -2.87 20.40
C LEU A 176 5.76 -3.90 21.49
N GLN A 177 6.18 -3.67 22.73
CA GLN A 177 5.84 -4.55 23.86
C GLN A 177 4.31 -4.58 24.12
N LEU A 178 3.67 -3.40 24.13
CA LEU A 178 2.22 -3.30 24.28
C LEU A 178 1.50 -3.92 23.09
N LEU A 179 1.97 -3.68 21.88
CA LEU A 179 1.44 -4.26 20.65
C LEU A 179 1.47 -5.79 20.71
N ARG A 180 2.62 -6.40 21.07
CA ARG A 180 2.77 -7.85 21.23
C ARG A 180 1.70 -8.40 22.17
N LYS A 181 1.63 -7.83 23.37
CA LYS A 181 0.66 -8.25 24.40
C LYS A 181 -0.78 -8.19 23.86
N LYS A 182 -1.13 -7.09 23.19
CA LYS A 182 -2.50 -6.90 22.67
C LYS A 182 -2.83 -7.82 21.49
N VAL A 183 -1.87 -8.09 20.62
CA VAL A 183 -2.04 -9.01 19.49
C VAL A 183 -2.21 -10.45 20.02
N GLU A 184 -1.36 -10.90 20.94
CA GLU A 184 -1.45 -12.23 21.55
C GLU A 184 -2.76 -12.42 22.34
N GLU A 185 -3.22 -11.39 23.08
CA GLU A 185 -4.50 -11.42 23.80
C GLU A 185 -5.71 -11.48 22.86
N ARG A 186 -5.68 -10.73 21.76
CA ARG A 186 -6.84 -10.51 20.89
C ARG A 186 -6.96 -11.53 19.76
N TYR A 187 -5.82 -12.05 19.30
CA TYR A 187 -5.74 -12.98 18.19
C TYR A 187 -4.97 -14.27 18.60
N PRO A 188 -5.58 -15.15 19.41
CA PRO A 188 -4.92 -16.37 19.86
C PRO A 188 -4.45 -17.23 18.68
N GLY A 189 -3.21 -17.71 18.75
CA GLY A 189 -2.60 -18.53 17.70
C GLY A 189 -1.89 -17.77 16.58
N VAL A 190 -1.94 -16.44 16.57
CA VAL A 190 -1.16 -15.63 15.62
C VAL A 190 0.34 -15.77 15.89
N VAL A 191 1.12 -15.96 14.84
CA VAL A 191 2.57 -16.12 14.94
C VAL A 191 3.25 -14.77 14.74
N ILE A 192 3.76 -14.16 15.81
CA ILE A 192 4.64 -13.00 15.76
C ILE A 192 6.07 -13.53 15.60
N SER A 193 6.59 -13.49 14.38
CA SER A 193 7.92 -14.01 14.03
C SER A 193 9.05 -13.11 14.54
N GLY A 194 8.79 -11.80 14.69
CA GLY A 194 9.75 -10.85 15.24
C GLY A 194 9.19 -9.43 15.34
N MET A 195 9.93 -8.59 16.06
CA MET A 195 9.63 -7.16 16.21
C MET A 195 10.93 -6.38 16.33
N MET A 196 11.05 -5.26 15.61
CA MET A 196 12.21 -4.39 15.66
C MET A 196 11.81 -2.93 15.72
N SER A 197 12.39 -2.20 16.68
CA SER A 197 12.34 -0.74 16.76
C SER A 197 13.68 -0.20 16.22
N PRO A 198 13.73 0.30 14.97
CA PRO A 198 14.96 0.86 14.43
C PRO A 198 15.33 2.17 15.15
N PRO A 199 16.60 2.57 15.16
CA PRO A 199 17.02 3.83 15.78
C PRO A 199 16.36 5.03 15.11
N PHE A 200 16.12 6.11 15.87
CA PHE A 200 15.54 7.36 15.34
C PHE A 200 16.50 8.19 14.47
N ARG A 201 17.66 7.65 14.16
CA ARG A 201 18.63 8.19 13.20
C ARG A 201 18.67 7.36 11.92
N GLU A 202 19.38 7.83 10.94
CA GLU A 202 19.72 6.99 9.78
C GLU A 202 20.60 5.81 10.23
N MET A 203 20.29 4.64 9.70
CA MET A 203 21.06 3.43 9.92
C MET A 203 22.29 3.43 9.01
N THR A 204 23.39 2.90 9.49
CA THR A 204 24.52 2.60 8.61
C THR A 204 24.16 1.46 7.65
N PRO A 205 24.86 1.32 6.51
CA PRO A 205 24.63 0.20 5.59
C PRO A 205 24.74 -1.18 6.25
N GLN A 206 25.62 -1.32 7.26
CA GLN A 206 25.78 -2.57 8.00
C GLN A 206 24.58 -2.85 8.91
N GLU A 207 24.10 -1.84 9.65
CA GLU A 207 22.90 -1.95 10.50
C GLU A 207 21.66 -2.27 9.66
N ASP A 208 21.53 -1.64 8.49
CA ASP A 208 20.44 -1.88 7.55
C ASP A 208 20.48 -3.32 7.01
N ALA A 209 21.65 -3.78 6.56
CA ALA A 209 21.81 -5.15 6.08
C ALA A 209 21.54 -6.19 7.18
N GLN A 210 21.94 -5.92 8.42
CA GLN A 210 21.67 -6.77 9.56
C GLN A 210 20.18 -6.84 9.88
N ALA A 211 19.47 -5.70 9.84
CA ALA A 211 18.02 -5.65 10.04
C ALA A 211 17.27 -6.48 8.99
N VAL A 212 17.65 -6.37 7.72
CA VAL A 212 17.09 -7.19 6.63
C VAL A 212 17.37 -8.67 6.87
N ALA A 213 18.60 -9.03 7.24
CA ALA A 213 18.97 -10.42 7.52
C ALA A 213 18.16 -11.00 8.69
N GLU A 214 17.96 -10.21 9.76
CA GLU A 214 17.13 -10.61 10.91
C GLU A 214 15.68 -10.83 10.52
N ILE A 215 15.08 -9.91 9.77
CA ILE A 215 13.71 -10.05 9.26
C ILE A 215 13.59 -11.36 8.45
N ASN A 216 14.47 -11.56 7.47
CA ASN A 216 14.40 -12.71 6.56
C ASN A 216 14.66 -14.05 7.27
N ALA A 217 15.53 -14.07 8.30
CA ALA A 217 15.80 -15.27 9.10
C ALA A 217 14.55 -15.80 9.82
N THR A 218 13.61 -14.90 10.17
CA THR A 218 12.35 -15.28 10.83
C THR A 218 11.28 -15.75 9.86
N LYS A 219 11.51 -15.66 8.54
CA LYS A 219 10.60 -16.07 7.46
C LYS A 219 9.17 -15.55 7.66
N PRO A 220 8.95 -14.24 7.76
CA PRO A 220 7.61 -13.69 7.86
C PRO A 220 6.87 -13.77 6.51
N ASP A 221 5.55 -13.76 6.56
CA ASP A 221 4.71 -13.55 5.39
C ASP A 221 4.42 -12.06 5.20
N PHE A 222 4.22 -11.37 6.32
CA PHE A 222 3.97 -9.92 6.36
C PHE A 222 5.02 -9.19 7.21
N VAL A 223 5.52 -8.08 6.69
CA VAL A 223 6.26 -7.08 7.46
C VAL A 223 5.41 -5.82 7.56
N TRP A 224 4.86 -5.59 8.74
CA TRP A 224 4.14 -4.36 9.04
C TRP A 224 5.12 -3.24 9.33
N VAL A 225 5.00 -2.11 8.62
CA VAL A 225 5.93 -0.99 8.74
C VAL A 225 5.26 0.21 9.38
N GLY A 226 5.70 0.55 10.59
CA GLY A 226 5.17 1.62 11.43
C GLY A 226 6.16 2.78 11.63
N LEU A 227 6.80 3.27 10.56
CA LEU A 227 7.76 4.39 10.63
C LEU A 227 7.11 5.76 10.40
N GLY A 228 5.85 5.76 9.92
CA GLY A 228 5.13 6.94 9.47
C GLY A 228 5.55 7.43 8.09
N ALA A 229 4.57 8.03 7.37
CA ALA A 229 4.78 8.58 6.05
C ALA A 229 5.54 9.93 6.10
N PRO A 230 6.41 10.22 5.11
CA PRO A 230 6.78 9.44 3.93
C PRO A 230 7.92 8.41 4.17
N LYS A 231 8.44 8.33 5.41
CA LYS A 231 9.63 7.51 5.73
C LYS A 231 9.38 6.02 5.50
N GLN A 232 8.19 5.51 5.85
CA GLN A 232 7.87 4.10 5.69
C GLN A 232 7.81 3.67 4.21
N GLU A 233 7.21 4.47 3.33
CA GLU A 233 7.12 4.14 1.92
C GLU A 233 8.49 4.17 1.24
N ARG A 234 9.34 5.16 1.58
CA ARG A 234 10.73 5.23 1.11
C ARG A 234 11.55 4.03 1.60
N TRP A 235 11.37 3.64 2.86
CA TRP A 235 12.03 2.46 3.41
C TRP A 235 11.59 1.19 2.68
N MET A 236 10.28 0.98 2.50
CA MET A 236 9.77 -0.20 1.80
C MET A 236 10.26 -0.29 0.36
N ALA A 237 10.26 0.83 -0.38
CA ALA A 237 10.78 0.88 -1.75
C ALA A 237 12.29 0.57 -1.81
N ALA A 238 13.08 1.10 -0.88
CA ALA A 238 14.52 0.81 -0.80
C ALA A 238 14.83 -0.66 -0.42
N HIS A 239 13.84 -1.38 0.13
CA HIS A 239 13.97 -2.76 0.58
C HIS A 239 13.18 -3.75 -0.31
N GLU A 240 12.62 -3.27 -1.40
CA GLU A 240 11.97 -4.12 -2.40
C GLU A 240 12.95 -5.20 -2.87
N ASP A 241 12.46 -6.43 -2.95
CA ASP A 241 13.22 -7.65 -3.27
C ASP A 241 14.36 -8.02 -2.30
N ARG A 242 14.68 -7.15 -1.33
CA ARG A 242 15.65 -7.43 -0.25
C ARG A 242 14.98 -8.11 0.96
N VAL A 243 13.82 -7.60 1.38
CA VAL A 243 12.96 -8.22 2.40
C VAL A 243 12.08 -9.26 1.70
N GLN A 244 12.18 -10.54 2.11
CA GLN A 244 11.51 -11.66 1.46
C GLN A 244 10.09 -11.89 2.02
N ALA A 245 9.33 -10.83 2.18
CA ALA A 245 7.96 -10.83 2.67
C ALA A 245 7.18 -9.68 2.03
N LEU A 246 5.84 -9.69 2.13
CA LEU A 246 5.04 -8.55 1.74
C LEU A 246 5.14 -7.46 2.81
N MET A 247 5.63 -6.29 2.44
CA MET A 247 5.74 -5.13 3.32
C MET A 247 4.49 -4.26 3.22
N ILE A 248 3.92 -3.83 4.36
CA ILE A 248 2.72 -2.97 4.39
C ILE A 248 2.95 -1.77 5.30
N GLY A 249 2.92 -0.56 4.74
CA GLY A 249 3.10 0.68 5.48
C GLY A 249 1.81 1.11 6.17
N VAL A 250 1.70 0.87 7.47
CA VAL A 250 0.46 1.10 8.24
C VAL A 250 0.53 2.29 9.22
N GLY A 251 1.70 2.90 9.35
CA GLY A 251 1.88 4.09 10.19
C GLY A 251 1.42 3.89 11.63
N ALA A 252 0.44 4.68 12.05
CA ALA A 252 -0.04 4.69 13.42
C ALA A 252 -0.91 3.48 13.82
N ALA A 253 -1.04 2.46 12.97
CA ALA A 253 -1.81 1.25 13.31
C ALA A 253 -1.25 0.55 14.55
N PHE A 254 0.06 0.61 14.76
CA PHE A 254 0.71 0.06 15.95
C PHE A 254 0.22 0.75 17.23
N ASP A 255 0.11 2.07 17.23
CA ASP A 255 -0.37 2.84 18.38
C ASP A 255 -1.86 2.57 18.67
N TYR A 256 -2.67 2.38 17.61
CA TYR A 256 -4.08 2.00 17.76
C TYR A 256 -4.23 0.60 18.36
N GLU A 257 -3.49 -0.37 17.86
CA GLU A 257 -3.58 -1.76 18.32
C GLU A 257 -2.96 -1.93 19.71
N ALA A 258 -1.86 -1.23 20.02
CA ALA A 258 -1.26 -1.16 21.35
C ALA A 258 -2.14 -0.44 22.38
N GLY A 259 -3.11 0.37 21.92
CA GLY A 259 -4.00 1.16 22.78
C GLY A 259 -3.44 2.51 23.23
N ASN A 260 -2.32 2.95 22.68
CA ASN A 260 -1.71 4.27 22.95
C ASN A 260 -2.59 5.42 22.44
N ILE A 261 -3.31 5.19 21.34
CA ILE A 261 -4.18 6.16 20.69
C ILE A 261 -5.58 5.57 20.61
N LYS A 262 -6.60 6.36 21.03
CA LYS A 262 -7.98 5.96 20.88
C LYS A 262 -8.47 6.22 19.45
N ARG A 263 -9.19 5.27 18.90
CA ARG A 263 -9.85 5.45 17.60
C ARG A 263 -11.05 6.38 17.72
N ALA A 264 -11.31 7.14 16.67
CA ALA A 264 -12.50 7.98 16.59
C ALA A 264 -13.77 7.13 16.76
N PRO A 265 -14.83 7.66 17.41
CA PRO A 265 -16.12 6.99 17.43
C PRO A 265 -16.62 6.64 16.02
N MET A 266 -17.38 5.55 15.90
CA MET A 266 -17.86 5.04 14.61
C MET A 266 -18.59 6.09 13.75
N TRP A 267 -19.38 6.97 14.39
CA TRP A 267 -20.07 8.03 13.67
C TRP A 267 -19.10 9.02 13.01
N MET A 268 -18.00 9.38 13.70
CA MET A 268 -16.96 10.24 13.12
C MET A 268 -16.22 9.53 11.97
N GLN A 269 -15.95 8.22 12.10
CA GLN A 269 -15.33 7.45 11.04
C GLN A 269 -16.23 7.41 9.79
N LYS A 270 -17.54 7.17 9.95
CA LYS A 270 -18.53 7.15 8.86
C LYS A 270 -18.67 8.51 8.15
N HIS A 271 -18.46 9.62 8.87
CA HIS A 271 -18.52 10.96 8.30
C HIS A 271 -17.16 11.53 7.87
N ASN A 272 -16.12 10.70 7.79
CA ASN A 272 -14.75 11.10 7.41
C ASN A 272 -14.13 12.15 8.35
N LEU A 273 -14.53 12.16 9.62
CA LEU A 273 -14.06 13.10 10.67
C LEU A 273 -12.96 12.49 11.56
N GLU A 274 -12.42 11.32 11.22
CA GLU A 274 -11.37 10.67 12.01
C GLU A 274 -10.10 11.52 12.11
N TRP A 275 -9.75 12.27 11.06
CA TRP A 275 -8.64 13.20 11.06
C TRP A 275 -8.83 14.34 12.09
N LEU A 276 -10.06 14.83 12.30
CA LEU A 276 -10.37 15.86 13.27
C LEU A 276 -10.22 15.32 14.71
N TYR A 277 -10.69 14.10 14.95
CA TYR A 277 -10.50 13.43 16.23
C TYR A 277 -9.02 13.21 16.57
N ARG A 278 -8.22 12.82 15.58
CA ARG A 278 -6.75 12.72 15.73
C ARG A 278 -6.10 14.08 16.00
N LEU A 279 -6.57 15.11 15.31
CA LEU A 279 -6.08 16.48 15.54
C LEU A 279 -6.32 16.92 16.98
N MET A 280 -7.47 16.58 17.57
CA MET A 280 -7.76 16.88 18.97
C MET A 280 -6.85 16.13 19.95
N GLN A 281 -6.40 14.92 19.61
CA GLN A 281 -5.48 14.13 20.45
C GLN A 281 -4.02 14.62 20.36
N ASP A 282 -3.57 15.10 19.21
CA ASP A 282 -2.20 15.55 18.99
C ASP A 282 -2.17 16.83 18.12
N PRO A 283 -2.67 17.97 18.67
CA PRO A 283 -2.82 19.19 17.89
C PRO A 283 -1.46 19.79 17.47
N LYS A 284 -0.44 19.72 18.33
CA LYS A 284 0.87 20.33 18.06
C LYS A 284 1.54 19.73 16.82
N ARG A 285 1.48 18.42 16.68
CA ARG A 285 2.11 17.70 15.56
C ARG A 285 1.26 17.73 14.29
N LEU A 286 -0.07 17.64 14.43
CA LEU A 286 -0.95 17.39 13.29
C LEU A 286 -1.55 18.66 12.67
N PHE A 287 -1.69 19.76 13.42
CA PHE A 287 -2.36 20.99 12.95
C PHE A 287 -1.70 21.54 11.68
N HIS A 288 -0.40 21.80 11.72
CA HIS A 288 0.30 22.40 10.58
C HIS A 288 0.27 21.47 9.34
N ARG A 289 0.43 20.17 9.59
CA ARG A 289 0.36 19.16 8.52
C ARG A 289 -1.02 19.13 7.86
N TYR A 290 -2.09 19.03 8.65
CA TYR A 290 -3.44 18.95 8.12
C TYR A 290 -3.89 20.24 7.44
N LEU A 291 -3.56 21.39 8.03
CA LEU A 291 -3.87 22.67 7.40
C LEU A 291 -3.24 22.75 6.00
N LYS A 292 -1.95 22.45 5.89
CA LYS A 292 -1.23 22.50 4.62
C LYS A 292 -1.79 21.51 3.59
N THR A 293 -1.99 20.24 3.97
CA THR A 293 -2.34 19.19 3.01
C THR A 293 -3.83 19.19 2.67
N ASN A 294 -4.72 19.42 3.65
CA ASN A 294 -6.15 19.42 3.37
C ASN A 294 -6.58 20.60 2.49
N VAL A 295 -5.99 21.78 2.70
CA VAL A 295 -6.28 22.95 1.83
C VAL A 295 -5.83 22.68 0.40
N LYS A 296 -4.62 22.14 0.19
CA LYS A 296 -4.13 21.80 -1.14
C LYS A 296 -5.00 20.74 -1.83
N TYR A 297 -5.39 19.71 -1.09
CA TYR A 297 -6.26 18.66 -1.60
C TYR A 297 -7.63 19.21 -2.02
N LEU A 298 -8.24 20.04 -1.19
CA LEU A 298 -9.55 20.67 -1.49
C LEU A 298 -9.48 21.57 -2.71
N LEU A 299 -8.43 22.38 -2.84
CA LEU A 299 -8.23 23.25 -4.01
C LEU A 299 -8.02 22.42 -5.29
N TRP A 300 -7.30 21.30 -5.19
CA TRP A 300 -7.09 20.42 -6.32
C TRP A 300 -8.40 19.71 -6.72
N THR A 301 -9.16 19.15 -5.76
CA THR A 301 -10.42 18.46 -6.05
C THR A 301 -11.48 19.39 -6.63
N TRP A 302 -11.48 20.66 -6.20
CA TRP A 302 -12.38 21.66 -6.78
C TRP A 302 -12.07 21.94 -8.25
N ARG A 303 -10.78 22.05 -8.60
CA ARG A 303 -10.35 22.26 -10.00
C ARG A 303 -10.51 21.03 -10.90
N SER A 304 -10.46 19.83 -10.33
CA SER A 304 -10.57 18.56 -11.06
C SER A 304 -12.02 18.07 -11.19
N GLY A 305 -12.97 18.76 -10.57
CA GLY A 305 -14.40 18.47 -10.63
C GLY A 305 -15.18 19.36 -11.59
N GLU A 306 -14.48 20.29 -12.28
CA GLU A 306 -14.96 21.05 -13.44
C GLU A 306 -14.55 20.34 -14.73
#